data_d71c475028d2f6ea3f2f3755083c487d
#
_entry.id   d71c475028d2f6ea3f2f3755083c487d
#
_cell.length_a   1.000
_cell.length_b   1.000
_cell.length_c   1.000
_cell.angle_alpha   90.00
_cell.angle_beta   90.00
_cell.angle_gamma   90.00
#
_symmetry.space_group_name_H-M   'P 1'
#
loop_
_entity.id
_entity.type
_entity.pdbx_description
1 polymer ?
#
loop_
_entity_poly.entity_id
_entity_poly.type
_entity_poly.pdbx_seq_one_letter_code
_entity_poly.pdbx_strand_id
1 'polypeptide(L)' 'MAINEVLAALADDTRRKILLKLQQGKISSKDLAIALDMTLQALSYHLSKLIKADLIYET' A
#
# COMPACT_ATOMS: atom_id res chain seq x y z
N MET A 1 11.52 -11.17 -8.71
CA MET A 1 10.20 -11.15 -8.09
C MET A 1 9.24 -12.02 -8.85
N ALA A 2 8.44 -12.78 -8.14
CA ALA A 2 7.44 -13.62 -8.78
C ALA A 2 6.23 -12.78 -9.19
N ILE A 3 5.72 -13.03 -10.39
CA ILE A 3 4.53 -12.34 -10.89
C ILE A 3 3.33 -12.57 -9.96
N ASN A 4 3.29 -13.70 -9.27
CA ASN A 4 2.22 -14.01 -8.31
C ASN A 4 2.14 -12.99 -7.18
N GLU A 5 3.27 -12.47 -6.72
CA GLU A 5 3.28 -11.50 -5.64
C GLU A 5 2.68 -10.17 -6.09
N VAL A 6 2.96 -9.77 -7.33
CA VAL A 6 2.39 -8.57 -7.92
C VAL A 6 0.88 -8.72 -8.07
N LEU A 7 0.45 -9.84 -8.64
CA LEU A 7 -0.99 -10.08 -8.85
C LEU A 7 -1.74 -10.15 -7.52
N ALA A 8 -1.16 -10.81 -6.52
CA ALA A 8 -1.77 -10.92 -5.20
C ALA A 8 -1.88 -9.55 -4.53
N ALA A 9 -0.84 -8.72 -4.66
CA ALA A 9 -0.86 -7.37 -4.08
C ALA A 9 -1.92 -6.51 -4.74
N LEU A 10 -2.05 -6.59 -6.07
CA LEU A 10 -3.00 -5.77 -6.82
C LEU A 10 -4.42 -6.31 -6.79
N ALA A 11 -4.62 -7.55 -6.35
CA ALA A 11 -5.96 -8.14 -6.24
C ALA A 11 -6.75 -7.54 -5.08
N ASP A 12 -6.08 -6.98 -4.09
CA ASP A 12 -6.74 -6.38 -2.94
C ASP A 12 -7.15 -4.94 -3.24
N ASP A 13 -8.43 -4.64 -3.06
CA ASP A 13 -8.98 -3.32 -3.33
C ASP A 13 -8.31 -2.23 -2.47
N THR A 14 -8.07 -2.53 -1.20
CA THR A 14 -7.42 -1.59 -0.30
C THR A 14 -6.01 -1.25 -0.77
N ARG A 15 -5.25 -2.25 -1.22
CA ARG A 15 -3.89 -2.01 -1.71
C ARG A 15 -3.88 -1.17 -2.98
N ARG A 16 -4.86 -1.37 -3.87
CA ARG A 16 -5.00 -0.50 -5.05
C ARG A 16 -5.28 0.95 -4.66
N LYS A 17 -6.13 1.16 -3.65
CA LYS A 17 -6.41 2.51 -3.13
C LYS A 17 -5.17 3.17 -2.55
N ILE A 18 -4.36 2.41 -1.83
CA ILE A 18 -3.09 2.91 -1.28
C ILE A 18 -2.17 3.38 -2.40
N LEU A 19 -2.02 2.55 -3.44
CA LEU A 19 -1.17 2.91 -4.58
C LEU A 19 -1.64 4.18 -5.26
N LEU A 20 -2.95 4.34 -5.46
CA LEU A 20 -3.50 5.54 -6.07
C LEU A 20 -3.21 6.78 -5.23
N LYS A 21 -3.33 6.67 -3.91
CA LYS A 21 -3.02 7.80 -3.02
C LYS A 21 -1.55 8.17 -3.09
N LEU A 22 -0.66 7.19 -3.11
CA LEU A 22 0.78 7.44 -3.18
C LEU A 22 1.19 8.09 -4.50
N GLN A 23 0.47 7.82 -5.58
CA GLN A 23 0.72 8.42 -6.88
C GLN A 23 0.34 9.90 -6.91
N GLN A 24 -0.51 10.35 -6.02
CA GLN A 24 -0.95 11.73 -5.95
C GLN A 24 0.07 12.65 -5.27
N GLY A 25 1.08 12.08 -4.64
CA GLY A 25 2.12 12.84 -3.96
C GLY A 25 2.51 12.22 -2.64
N LYS A 26 3.42 12.90 -1.94
CA LYS A 26 3.88 12.43 -0.64
C LYS A 26 2.78 12.58 0.40
N ILE A 27 2.64 11.54 1.22
CA ILE A 27 1.66 11.53 2.30
C ILE A 27 2.25 10.71 3.45
N SER A 28 2.05 11.16 4.69
CA SER A 28 2.50 10.42 5.85
C SER A 28 1.63 9.18 6.06
N SER A 29 2.17 8.18 6.75
CA SER A 29 1.41 6.97 7.07
C SER A 29 0.15 7.29 7.87
N LYS A 30 0.26 8.23 8.81
CA LYS A 30 -0.87 8.66 9.62
C LYS A 30 -1.98 9.26 8.74
N ASP A 31 -1.60 10.18 7.86
CA ASP A 31 -2.58 10.83 6.98
C ASP A 31 -3.18 9.83 5.99
N LEU A 32 -2.37 8.91 5.50
CA LEU A 32 -2.85 7.87 4.59
C LEU A 32 -3.87 6.96 5.27
N ALA A 33 -3.61 6.56 6.51
CA ALA A 33 -4.54 5.75 7.28
C ALA A 33 -5.87 6.49 7.49
N ILE A 34 -5.80 7.77 7.83
CA ILE A 34 -7.00 8.60 8.00
C ILE A 34 -7.77 8.69 6.68
N ALA A 35 -7.08 8.96 5.58
CA ALA A 35 -7.72 9.12 4.28
C ALA A 35 -8.43 7.84 3.83
N LEU A 36 -7.91 6.68 4.21
CA LEU A 36 -8.47 5.38 3.83
C LEU A 36 -9.35 4.77 4.92
N ASP A 37 -9.56 5.51 6.02
CA ASP A 37 -10.39 5.07 7.14
C ASP A 37 -9.93 3.72 7.69
N MET A 38 -8.65 3.61 7.99
CA MET A 38 -8.07 2.37 8.50
C MET A 38 -7.07 2.67 9.61
N THR A 39 -6.74 1.64 10.40
CA THR A 39 -5.74 1.76 11.45
C THR A 39 -4.33 1.78 10.87
N LEU A 40 -3.38 2.35 11.63
CA LEU A 40 -1.97 2.31 11.23
C LEU A 40 -1.47 0.88 11.14
N GLN A 41 -1.95 0.00 12.02
CA GLN A 41 -1.55 -1.39 12.01
C GLN A 41 -2.00 -2.10 10.73
N ALA A 42 -3.23 -1.88 10.32
CA ALA A 42 -3.75 -2.45 9.08
C ALA A 42 -3.01 -1.87 7.87
N LEU A 43 -2.76 -0.57 7.89
CA LEU A 43 -1.99 0.08 6.81
C LEU A 43 -0.59 -0.51 6.71
N SER A 44 0.11 -0.70 7.84
CA SER A 44 1.44 -1.31 7.85
C SER A 44 1.45 -2.70 7.21
N TYR A 45 0.43 -3.49 7.49
CA TYR A 45 0.29 -4.81 6.90
C TYR A 45 0.23 -4.72 5.36
N HIS A 46 -0.62 -3.82 4.85
CA HIS A 46 -0.76 -3.65 3.40
C HIS A 46 0.50 -3.07 2.76
N LEU A 47 1.15 -2.11 3.43
CA LEU A 47 2.40 -1.54 2.93
C LEU A 47 3.50 -2.59 2.84
N SER A 48 3.58 -3.50 3.81
CA SER A 48 4.52 -4.61 3.77
C SER A 48 4.33 -5.48 2.53
N LYS A 49 3.08 -5.76 2.18
CA LYS A 49 2.78 -6.56 0.98
C LYS A 49 3.20 -5.84 -0.29
N LEU A 50 2.99 -4.53 -0.35
CA LEU A 50 3.38 -3.73 -1.52
C LEU A 50 4.89 -3.63 -1.65
N ILE A 51 5.60 -3.48 -0.54
CA ILE A 51 7.06 -3.44 -0.54
C ILE A 51 7.62 -4.79 -1.01
N LYS A 52 7.07 -5.89 -0.51
CA LYS A 52 7.47 -7.25 -0.91
C LYS A 52 7.30 -7.49 -2.41
N ALA A 53 6.28 -6.89 -3.00
CA ALA A 53 5.99 -7.01 -4.42
C ALA A 53 6.76 -5.99 -5.27
N ASP A 54 7.64 -5.21 -4.66
CA ASP A 54 8.42 -4.14 -5.32
C ASP A 54 7.55 -3.08 -5.99
N LEU A 55 6.34 -2.89 -5.49
CA LEU A 55 5.45 -1.87 -6.04
C LEU A 55 5.67 -0.49 -5.41
N ILE A 56 6.24 -0.47 -4.20
CA ILE A 56 6.62 0.77 -3.52
C ILE A 56 7.96 0.54 -2.82
N TYR A 57 8.60 1.64 -2.43
CA TYR A 57 9.86 1.58 -1.69
C TYR A 57 9.66 2.11 -0.28
N GLU A 58 10.34 1.48 0.66
CA GLU A 58 10.38 1.97 2.03
C GLU A 58 11.35 3.16 2.10
N THR A 59 10.92 4.24 2.75
CA THR A 59 11.76 5.43 2.93
C THR A 59 12.23 5.55 4.37
#